data_9c76d5397efe2078e6fcb8fe676c35f5
#
_entry.id   9c76d5397efe2078e6fcb8fe676c35f5
#
_cell.length_a   1.000
_cell.length_b   1.000
_cell.length_c   1.000
_cell.angle_alpha   90.00
_cell.angle_beta   90.00
_cell.angle_gamma   90.00
#
_symmetry.space_group_name_H-M   'P 1'
#
loop_
_entity.id
_entity.type
_entity.pdbx_description
1 polymer ?
#
loop_
_entity_poly.entity_id
_entity_poly.type
_entity_poly.pdbx_seq_one_letter_code
_entity_poly.pdbx_strand_id
1 'polypeptide(L)'
;DEKTAVIVDLDKTAMGARGRNDHTINEARVEAVRLTVGDLLGTDFDQESFQAAYDRLNRSEFHPFTTDNQDYLAYICLMLGSGLYDLNALVDGIRAGRPASFEQFIADVDTRAQELPAELRHTHESIYASVRQGDPTPFKAFRYNEYRTTVARMGRLDDEPAATELLREEIVITQEVRATALAWREGGALLFGLSDKPDEASVPTGDLAAQ
;
A
#
# COMPACT_ATOMS: atom_id res chain seq x y z
N ASP A 1 -19.98 -30.76 -8.84
CA ASP A 1 -20.44 -31.18 -7.52
C ASP A 1 -21.16 -30.02 -6.85
N GLU A 2 -22.43 -30.19 -6.46
CA GLU A 2 -23.35 -29.13 -5.97
C GLU A 2 -22.89 -28.43 -4.67
N LYS A 3 -21.71 -28.74 -4.16
CA LYS A 3 -21.18 -28.22 -2.90
C LYS A 3 -19.72 -27.76 -3.00
N THR A 4 -19.28 -27.40 -4.20
CA THR A 4 -17.92 -26.87 -4.38
C THR A 4 -17.91 -25.36 -4.18
N ALA A 5 -17.03 -24.86 -3.32
CA ALA A 5 -16.69 -23.44 -3.22
C ALA A 5 -15.28 -23.23 -3.79
N VAL A 6 -15.13 -22.21 -4.62
CA VAL A 6 -13.86 -21.79 -5.21
C VAL A 6 -13.54 -20.41 -4.71
N ILE A 7 -12.38 -20.26 -4.12
CA ILE A 7 -11.84 -18.99 -3.66
C ILE A 7 -10.75 -18.56 -4.65
N VAL A 8 -10.88 -17.37 -5.22
CA VAL A 8 -9.95 -16.81 -6.20
C VAL A 8 -9.23 -15.65 -5.55
N ASP A 9 -7.90 -15.74 -5.46
CA ASP A 9 -7.06 -14.62 -5.07
C ASP A 9 -7.14 -13.52 -6.14
N LEU A 10 -7.34 -12.26 -5.70
CA LEU A 10 -7.57 -11.14 -6.60
C LEU A 10 -6.28 -10.43 -6.98
N ASP A 11 -5.52 -9.95 -6.02
CA ASP A 11 -4.38 -9.08 -6.25
C ASP A 11 -3.19 -9.85 -6.86
N LYS A 12 -2.71 -9.37 -8.01
CA LYS A 12 -1.61 -9.98 -8.78
C LYS A 12 -1.85 -11.43 -9.23
N THR A 13 -3.10 -11.90 -9.14
CA THR A 13 -3.55 -13.21 -9.62
C THR A 13 -4.69 -13.03 -10.63
N ALA A 14 -5.90 -12.70 -10.18
CA ALA A 14 -7.03 -12.44 -11.07
C ALA A 14 -6.92 -11.06 -11.73
N MET A 15 -6.33 -10.08 -11.06
CA MET A 15 -6.11 -8.73 -11.54
C MET A 15 -4.62 -8.38 -11.45
N GLY A 16 -4.10 -7.72 -12.49
CA GLY A 16 -2.71 -7.30 -12.53
C GLY A 16 -1.73 -8.44 -12.32
N ALA A 17 -1.88 -9.53 -13.08
CA ALA A 17 -1.16 -10.77 -12.87
C ALA A 17 0.36 -10.58 -12.80
N ARG A 18 0.98 -11.25 -11.82
CA ARG A 18 2.42 -11.22 -11.57
C ARG A 18 3.21 -11.65 -12.82
N GLY A 19 4.24 -10.87 -13.16
CA GLY A 19 5.06 -11.07 -14.35
C GLY A 19 4.39 -10.68 -15.67
N ARG A 20 3.18 -10.12 -15.64
CA ARG A 20 2.44 -9.65 -16.82
C ARG A 20 2.03 -8.18 -16.69
N ASN A 21 1.34 -7.81 -15.62
CA ASN A 21 0.74 -6.48 -15.44
C ASN A 21 0.84 -5.97 -13.98
N ASP A 22 1.60 -6.65 -13.12
CA ASP A 22 1.73 -6.31 -11.70
C ASP A 22 2.50 -5.01 -11.43
N HIS A 23 3.28 -4.53 -12.41
CA HIS A 23 3.91 -3.22 -12.31
C HIS A 23 2.88 -2.10 -12.16
N THR A 24 1.73 -2.17 -12.84
CA THR A 24 0.68 -1.15 -12.76
C THR A 24 0.06 -1.07 -11.35
N ILE A 25 -0.10 -2.22 -10.67
CA ILE A 25 -0.51 -2.25 -9.25
C ILE A 25 0.58 -1.65 -8.36
N ASN A 26 1.85 -1.97 -8.63
CA ASN A 26 2.96 -1.43 -7.86
C ASN A 26 3.07 0.09 -8.02
N GLU A 27 2.92 0.61 -9.24
CA GLU A 27 2.89 2.05 -9.51
C GLU A 27 1.72 2.75 -8.81
N ALA A 28 0.53 2.16 -8.82
CA ALA A 28 -0.62 2.69 -8.09
C ALA A 28 -0.32 2.81 -6.58
N ARG A 29 0.37 1.82 -6.02
CA ARG A 29 0.79 1.80 -4.62
C ARG A 29 1.82 2.89 -4.30
N VAL A 30 2.87 3.03 -5.13
CA VAL A 30 3.87 4.09 -4.96
C VAL A 30 3.22 5.47 -5.02
N GLU A 31 2.30 5.66 -5.98
CA GLU A 31 1.53 6.89 -6.10
C GLU A 31 0.68 7.16 -4.85
N ALA A 32 0.05 6.13 -4.28
CA ALA A 32 -0.72 6.26 -3.05
C ALA A 32 0.14 6.69 -1.86
N VAL A 33 1.33 6.09 -1.69
CA VAL A 33 2.28 6.51 -0.64
C VAL A 33 2.67 7.98 -0.84
N ARG A 34 3.04 8.35 -2.07
CA ARG A 34 3.41 9.73 -2.43
C ARG A 34 2.31 10.73 -2.12
N LEU A 35 1.06 10.42 -2.52
CA LEU A 35 -0.10 11.27 -2.24
C LEU A 35 -0.32 11.42 -0.73
N THR A 36 -0.32 10.31 0.00
CA THR A 36 -0.55 10.33 1.46
C THR A 36 0.51 11.13 2.19
N VAL A 37 1.79 10.91 1.87
CA VAL A 37 2.89 11.63 2.50
C VAL A 37 2.88 13.10 2.09
N GLY A 38 2.59 13.39 0.81
CA GLY A 38 2.50 14.74 0.29
C GLY A 38 1.37 15.55 0.91
N ASP A 39 0.18 14.95 1.05
CA ASP A 39 -0.97 15.61 1.68
C ASP A 39 -0.69 15.95 3.15
N LEU A 40 -0.05 15.05 3.90
CA LEU A 40 0.28 15.25 5.31
C LEU A 40 1.43 16.22 5.56
N LEU A 41 2.41 16.29 4.67
CA LEU A 41 3.54 17.22 4.79
C LEU A 41 3.24 18.59 4.17
N GLY A 42 2.26 18.67 3.25
CA GLY A 42 1.89 19.92 2.59
C GLY A 42 3.08 20.60 1.91
N THR A 43 3.38 21.83 2.30
CA THR A 43 4.49 22.63 1.73
C THR A 43 5.88 22.09 2.06
N ASP A 44 6.01 21.25 3.06
CA ASP A 44 7.29 20.66 3.47
C ASP A 44 7.61 19.38 2.68
N PHE A 45 6.69 18.94 1.81
CA PHE A 45 6.89 17.76 0.98
C PHE A 45 7.95 18.00 -0.10
N ASP A 46 9.01 17.21 -0.06
CA ASP A 46 10.04 17.16 -1.10
C ASP A 46 9.99 15.86 -1.88
N GLN A 47 9.62 15.94 -3.16
CA GLN A 47 9.42 14.80 -4.05
C GLN A 47 10.70 13.98 -4.25
N GLU A 48 11.86 14.61 -4.37
CA GLU A 48 13.13 13.92 -4.64
C GLU A 48 13.58 13.14 -3.42
N SER A 49 13.53 13.78 -2.25
CA SER A 49 13.85 13.13 -0.96
C SER A 49 12.90 11.98 -0.65
N PHE A 50 11.59 12.16 -0.90
CA PHE A 50 10.61 11.10 -0.77
C PHE A 50 10.95 9.89 -1.66
N GLN A 51 11.19 10.12 -2.96
CA GLN A 51 11.48 9.05 -3.91
C GLN A 51 12.75 8.30 -3.52
N ALA A 52 13.80 9.02 -3.13
CA ALA A 52 15.05 8.43 -2.68
C ALA A 52 14.86 7.55 -1.43
N ALA A 53 14.06 8.01 -0.46
CA ALA A 53 13.75 7.26 0.76
C ALA A 53 12.93 6.00 0.45
N TYR A 54 11.87 6.13 -0.35
CA TYR A 54 11.02 5.02 -0.75
C TYR A 54 11.81 3.95 -1.51
N ASP A 55 12.54 4.33 -2.57
CA ASP A 55 13.32 3.40 -3.39
C ASP A 55 14.42 2.70 -2.58
N ARG A 56 14.98 3.39 -1.60
CA ARG A 56 16.01 2.83 -0.72
C ARG A 56 15.44 1.80 0.22
N LEU A 57 14.36 2.11 0.92
CA LEU A 57 13.79 1.30 2.00
C LEU A 57 12.85 0.19 1.49
N ASN A 58 12.39 0.28 0.23
CA ASN A 58 11.58 -0.77 -0.41
C ASN A 58 12.42 -1.94 -0.95
N ARG A 59 13.75 -1.92 -0.77
CA ARG A 59 14.61 -3.02 -1.18
C ARG A 59 14.49 -4.20 -0.23
N SER A 60 14.67 -5.40 -0.77
CA SER A 60 14.58 -6.65 -0.01
C SER A 60 15.52 -6.73 1.21
N GLU A 61 16.64 -5.99 1.20
CA GLU A 61 17.54 -5.91 2.36
C GLU A 61 16.85 -5.31 3.60
N PHE A 62 15.79 -4.51 3.42
CA PHE A 62 15.02 -3.86 4.49
C PHE A 62 13.72 -4.60 4.84
N HIS A 63 13.32 -5.64 4.10
CA HIS A 63 12.12 -6.41 4.41
C HIS A 63 12.12 -7.02 5.83
N PRO A 64 13.24 -7.47 6.41
CA PRO A 64 13.24 -7.90 7.81
C PRO A 64 12.84 -6.80 8.80
N PHE A 65 13.08 -5.53 8.44
CA PHE A 65 12.71 -4.37 9.25
C PHE A 65 11.28 -3.91 8.99
N THR A 66 10.86 -3.81 7.71
CA THR A 66 9.52 -3.35 7.32
C THR A 66 8.49 -4.48 7.29
N THR A 67 8.90 -5.74 7.45
CA THR A 67 8.08 -6.94 7.23
C THR A 67 7.40 -6.99 5.84
N ASP A 68 8.01 -6.33 4.82
CA ASP A 68 7.42 -6.10 3.49
C ASP A 68 6.05 -5.40 3.54
N ASN A 69 5.75 -4.71 4.64
CA ASN A 69 4.49 -4.01 4.85
C ASN A 69 4.58 -2.56 4.34
N GLN A 70 3.73 -2.23 3.39
CA GLN A 70 3.73 -0.90 2.76
C GLN A 70 3.19 0.20 3.66
N ASP A 71 2.34 -0.10 4.65
CA ASP A 71 1.93 0.87 5.69
C ASP A 71 3.14 1.33 6.50
N TYR A 72 4.00 0.38 6.86
CA TYR A 72 5.22 0.69 7.60
C TYR A 72 6.17 1.54 6.78
N LEU A 73 6.35 1.20 5.50
CA LEU A 73 7.18 1.97 4.60
C LEU A 73 6.64 3.40 4.38
N ALA A 74 5.32 3.54 4.17
CA ALA A 74 4.67 4.84 4.03
C ALA A 74 4.85 5.70 5.29
N TYR A 75 4.67 5.11 6.47
CA TYR A 75 4.89 5.80 7.73
C TYR A 75 6.35 6.22 7.94
N ILE A 76 7.33 5.37 7.60
CA ILE A 76 8.75 5.72 7.69
C ILE A 76 9.06 6.90 6.75
N CYS A 77 8.54 6.87 5.51
CA CYS A 77 8.70 7.99 4.58
C CYS A 77 8.09 9.30 5.12
N LEU A 78 6.96 9.22 5.82
CA LEU A 78 6.36 10.38 6.49
C LEU A 78 7.27 10.95 7.59
N MET A 79 7.85 10.10 8.42
CA MET A 79 8.75 10.52 9.50
C MET A 79 10.09 11.09 8.97
N LEU A 80 10.59 10.56 7.87
CA LEU A 80 11.75 11.11 7.16
C LEU A 80 11.41 12.48 6.54
N GLY A 81 10.28 12.59 5.86
CA GLY A 81 9.83 13.84 5.24
C GLY A 81 9.52 14.94 6.26
N SER A 82 9.10 14.59 7.48
CA SER A 82 8.92 15.56 8.58
C SER A 82 10.24 16.12 9.14
N GLY A 83 11.38 15.56 8.73
CA GLY A 83 12.70 15.94 9.27
C GLY A 83 13.01 15.35 10.65
N LEU A 84 12.13 14.52 11.22
CA LEU A 84 12.37 13.87 12.51
C LEU A 84 13.56 12.90 12.44
N TYR A 85 13.78 12.27 11.28
CA TYR A 85 14.90 11.36 11.02
C TYR A 85 15.63 11.74 9.74
N ASP A 86 16.93 11.44 9.69
CA ASP A 86 17.74 11.45 8.47
C ASP A 86 17.78 10.05 7.86
N LEU A 87 17.64 9.97 6.53
CA LEU A 87 17.60 8.71 5.81
C LEU A 87 18.87 7.87 5.99
N ASN A 88 20.06 8.50 5.89
CA ASN A 88 21.31 7.77 5.99
C ASN A 88 21.55 7.26 7.40
N ALA A 89 21.28 8.10 8.40
CA ALA A 89 21.36 7.70 9.80
C ALA A 89 20.41 6.57 10.14
N LEU A 90 19.17 6.58 9.62
CA LEU A 90 18.21 5.50 9.80
C LEU A 90 18.68 4.20 9.14
N VAL A 91 19.15 4.25 7.89
CA VAL A 91 19.68 3.09 7.15
C VAL A 91 20.87 2.48 7.90
N ASP A 92 21.81 3.28 8.35
CA ASP A 92 22.97 2.80 9.11
C ASP A 92 22.55 2.20 10.47
N GLY A 93 21.58 2.83 11.12
CA GLY A 93 20.98 2.32 12.35
C GLY A 93 20.33 0.95 12.15
N ILE A 94 19.47 0.78 11.14
CA ILE A 94 18.83 -0.49 10.81
C ILE A 94 19.89 -1.58 10.56
N ARG A 95 20.92 -1.28 9.77
CA ARG A 95 22.05 -2.20 9.52
C ARG A 95 22.82 -2.58 10.77
N ALA A 96 22.88 -1.66 11.73
CA ALA A 96 23.47 -1.90 13.04
C ALA A 96 22.49 -2.57 14.05
N GLY A 97 21.25 -2.88 13.62
CA GLY A 97 20.21 -3.45 14.47
C GLY A 97 19.61 -2.47 15.48
N ARG A 98 19.63 -1.17 15.18
CA ARG A 98 19.08 -0.11 16.05
C ARG A 98 18.45 1.02 15.20
N PRO A 99 17.13 0.98 14.95
CA PRO A 99 16.14 0.02 15.45
C PRO A 99 16.24 -1.36 14.77
N ALA A 100 15.91 -2.43 15.50
CA ALA A 100 15.95 -3.80 14.98
C ALA A 100 14.64 -4.20 14.28
N SER A 101 13.53 -3.49 14.54
CA SER A 101 12.23 -3.73 13.95
C SER A 101 11.44 -2.43 13.78
N PHE A 102 10.36 -2.49 13.00
CA PHE A 102 9.45 -1.37 12.85
C PHE A 102 8.79 -0.96 14.17
N GLU A 103 8.45 -1.92 15.02
CA GLU A 103 7.86 -1.65 16.34
C GLU A 103 8.80 -0.85 17.24
N GLN A 104 10.11 -1.11 17.17
CA GLN A 104 11.10 -0.30 17.87
C GLN A 104 11.21 1.10 17.28
N PHE A 105 11.17 1.22 15.95
CA PHE A 105 11.21 2.51 15.29
C PHE A 105 10.02 3.38 15.67
N ILE A 106 8.78 2.85 15.57
CA ILE A 106 7.58 3.65 15.89
C ILE A 106 7.50 3.98 17.39
N ALA A 107 8.02 3.13 18.28
CA ALA A 107 8.14 3.43 19.68
C ALA A 107 9.17 4.53 19.97
N ASP A 108 10.28 4.59 19.21
CA ASP A 108 11.25 5.69 19.27
C ASP A 108 10.63 7.01 18.79
N VAL A 109 9.86 6.98 17.71
CA VAL A 109 9.07 8.15 17.26
C VAL A 109 8.15 8.63 18.37
N ASP A 110 7.45 7.72 19.08
CA ASP A 110 6.54 8.08 20.17
C ASP A 110 7.25 8.86 21.28
N THR A 111 8.49 8.50 21.63
CA THR A 111 9.29 9.26 22.62
C THR A 111 9.62 10.68 22.16
N ARG A 112 9.60 10.93 20.84
CA ARG A 112 9.92 12.20 20.19
C ARG A 112 8.69 12.89 19.59
N ALA A 113 7.50 12.38 19.82
CA ALA A 113 6.28 12.84 19.16
C ALA A 113 6.00 14.37 19.40
N GLN A 114 6.49 14.93 20.49
CA GLN A 114 6.37 16.37 20.78
C GLN A 114 7.18 17.25 19.81
N GLU A 115 8.16 16.70 19.09
CA GLU A 115 8.93 17.41 18.06
C GLU A 115 8.12 17.55 16.75
N LEU A 116 7.08 16.73 16.56
CA LEU A 116 6.22 16.77 15.37
C LEU A 116 5.21 17.91 15.43
N PRO A 117 4.84 18.52 14.28
CA PRO A 117 3.67 19.36 14.16
C PRO A 117 2.40 18.64 14.68
N ALA A 118 1.42 19.38 15.16
CA ALA A 118 0.25 18.82 15.84
C ALA A 118 -0.51 17.81 14.96
N GLU A 119 -0.64 18.06 13.67
CA GLU A 119 -1.32 17.19 12.71
C GLU A 119 -0.57 15.86 12.50
N LEU A 120 0.74 15.92 12.30
CA LEU A 120 1.58 14.72 12.17
C LEU A 120 1.65 13.92 13.46
N ARG A 121 1.63 14.59 14.61
CA ARG A 121 1.56 13.93 15.90
C ARG A 121 0.25 13.16 16.07
N HIS A 122 -0.89 13.75 15.72
CA HIS A 122 -2.19 13.07 15.77
C HIS A 122 -2.21 11.84 14.82
N THR A 123 -1.66 12.00 13.61
CA THR A 123 -1.50 10.87 12.67
C THR A 123 -0.62 9.77 13.26
N HIS A 124 0.52 10.13 13.87
CA HIS A 124 1.40 9.19 14.55
C HIS A 124 0.67 8.44 15.68
N GLU A 125 -0.03 9.16 16.56
CA GLU A 125 -0.77 8.57 17.69
C GLU A 125 -1.79 7.52 17.21
N SER A 126 -2.51 7.82 16.14
CA SER A 126 -3.48 6.90 15.52
C SER A 126 -2.81 5.63 14.98
N ILE A 127 -1.74 5.80 14.20
CA ILE A 127 -0.99 4.66 13.61
C ILE A 127 -0.35 3.82 14.72
N TYR A 128 0.26 4.45 15.72
CA TYR A 128 0.89 3.75 16.85
C TYR A 128 -0.11 2.94 17.66
N ALA A 129 -1.29 3.50 17.92
CA ALA A 129 -2.37 2.77 18.58
C ALA A 129 -2.81 1.53 17.79
N SER A 130 -2.95 1.64 16.47
CA SER A 130 -3.29 0.52 15.57
C SER A 130 -2.19 -0.55 15.56
N VAL A 131 -0.93 -0.17 15.45
CA VAL A 131 0.22 -1.10 15.52
C VAL A 131 0.24 -1.86 16.86
N ARG A 132 0.00 -1.18 17.97
CA ARG A 132 -0.07 -1.83 19.30
C ARG A 132 -1.21 -2.82 19.45
N GLN A 133 -2.27 -2.68 18.66
CA GLN A 133 -3.40 -3.61 18.60
C GLN A 133 -3.15 -4.78 17.65
N GLY A 134 -2.01 -4.79 16.95
CA GLY A 134 -1.68 -5.81 15.95
C GLY A 134 -2.43 -5.65 14.64
N ASP A 135 -2.93 -4.44 14.33
CA ASP A 135 -3.56 -4.15 13.04
C ASP A 135 -2.50 -4.26 11.92
N PRO A 136 -2.68 -5.13 10.92
CA PRO A 136 -1.73 -5.29 9.82
C PRO A 136 -1.75 -4.12 8.83
N THR A 137 -2.78 -3.25 8.90
CA THR A 137 -2.99 -2.11 8.01
C THR A 137 -3.19 -0.82 8.79
N PRO A 138 -2.20 -0.39 9.59
CA PRO A 138 -2.40 0.67 10.56
C PRO A 138 -2.51 2.07 9.95
N PHE A 139 -2.09 2.27 8.69
CA PHE A 139 -2.08 3.58 8.05
C PHE A 139 -3.30 3.77 7.12
N LYS A 140 -4.47 4.01 7.70
CA LYS A 140 -5.77 4.06 6.98
C LYS A 140 -5.79 5.07 5.82
N ALA A 141 -5.22 6.25 5.99
CA ALA A 141 -5.15 7.26 4.92
C ALA A 141 -4.37 6.75 3.69
N PHE A 142 -3.25 6.03 3.92
CA PHE A 142 -2.52 5.38 2.83
C PHE A 142 -3.38 4.30 2.15
N ARG A 143 -4.06 3.45 2.92
CA ARG A 143 -4.91 2.39 2.34
C ARG A 143 -6.06 2.97 1.51
N TYR A 144 -6.64 4.06 1.95
CA TYR A 144 -7.67 4.76 1.16
C TYR A 144 -7.09 5.30 -0.17
N ASN A 145 -5.92 5.94 -0.13
CA ASN A 145 -5.27 6.40 -1.35
C ASN A 145 -4.84 5.23 -2.27
N GLU A 146 -4.36 4.11 -1.71
CA GLU A 146 -4.06 2.89 -2.48
C GLU A 146 -5.29 2.35 -3.21
N TYR A 147 -6.44 2.33 -2.54
CA TYR A 147 -7.72 1.99 -3.19
C TYR A 147 -8.02 2.95 -4.35
N ARG A 148 -7.97 4.25 -4.12
CA ARG A 148 -8.29 5.27 -5.14
C ARG A 148 -7.37 5.18 -6.36
N THR A 149 -6.07 5.09 -6.14
CA THR A 149 -5.08 4.99 -7.24
C THR A 149 -5.20 3.68 -8.01
N THR A 150 -5.57 2.59 -7.32
CA THR A 150 -5.83 1.28 -7.95
C THR A 150 -7.06 1.35 -8.83
N VAL A 151 -8.19 1.86 -8.31
CA VAL A 151 -9.44 1.98 -9.08
C VAL A 151 -9.29 2.93 -10.26
N ALA A 152 -8.54 4.03 -10.10
CA ALA A 152 -8.27 4.98 -11.17
C ALA A 152 -7.46 4.38 -12.33
N ARG A 153 -6.85 3.21 -12.15
CA ARG A 153 -6.13 2.46 -13.18
C ARG A 153 -6.93 1.31 -13.77
N MET A 154 -8.26 1.29 -13.56
CA MET A 154 -9.17 0.29 -14.11
C MET A 154 -10.13 0.97 -15.10
N GLY A 155 -10.17 0.47 -16.34
CA GLY A 155 -11.09 0.96 -17.38
C GLY A 155 -10.89 2.44 -17.71
N ARG A 156 -9.65 2.92 -17.77
CA ARG A 156 -9.32 4.33 -18.06
C ARG A 156 -9.04 4.61 -19.54
N LEU A 157 -8.73 3.58 -20.29
CA LEU A 157 -8.50 3.68 -21.73
C LEU A 157 -9.80 3.49 -22.51
N ASP A 158 -9.80 3.94 -23.77
CA ASP A 158 -10.90 3.73 -24.72
C ASP A 158 -11.14 2.23 -24.99
N ASP A 159 -12.25 1.91 -25.64
CA ASP A 159 -12.74 0.52 -25.79
C ASP A 159 -11.80 -0.44 -26.55
N GLU A 160 -10.90 0.08 -27.40
CA GLU A 160 -10.00 -0.75 -28.22
C GLU A 160 -8.53 -0.25 -28.17
N PRO A 161 -7.89 -0.21 -27.01
CA PRO A 161 -6.50 0.21 -26.91
C PRO A 161 -5.56 -0.86 -27.46
N ALA A 162 -4.35 -0.47 -27.84
CA ALA A 162 -3.30 -1.44 -28.14
C ALA A 162 -2.97 -2.28 -26.88
N ALA A 163 -2.77 -3.60 -27.04
CA ALA A 163 -2.50 -4.49 -25.92
C ALA A 163 -1.29 -4.05 -25.05
N THR A 164 -0.27 -3.49 -25.69
CA THR A 164 0.93 -2.96 -24.99
C THR A 164 0.60 -1.73 -24.14
N GLU A 165 -0.30 -0.87 -24.60
CA GLU A 165 -0.78 0.30 -23.87
C GLU A 165 -1.67 -0.12 -22.71
N LEU A 166 -2.62 -1.04 -22.96
CA LEU A 166 -3.49 -1.61 -21.94
C LEU A 166 -2.67 -2.22 -20.78
N LEU A 167 -1.69 -3.06 -21.09
CA LEU A 167 -0.85 -3.69 -20.07
C LEU A 167 0.02 -2.69 -19.30
N ARG A 168 0.38 -1.55 -19.91
CA ARG A 168 1.21 -0.53 -19.27
C ARG A 168 0.41 0.41 -18.37
N GLU A 169 -0.82 0.76 -18.77
CA GLU A 169 -1.58 1.86 -18.17
C GLU A 169 -2.72 1.40 -17.27
N GLU A 170 -3.23 0.17 -17.48
CA GLU A 170 -4.40 -0.33 -16.76
C GLU A 170 -4.12 -1.60 -15.95
N ILE A 171 -4.83 -1.73 -14.83
CA ILE A 171 -4.95 -2.99 -14.10
C ILE A 171 -6.02 -3.83 -14.78
N VAL A 172 -5.61 -4.90 -15.44
CA VAL A 172 -6.50 -5.76 -16.24
C VAL A 172 -6.80 -7.08 -15.55
N ILE A 173 -7.97 -7.65 -15.87
CA ILE A 173 -8.35 -8.98 -15.41
C ILE A 173 -7.62 -10.02 -16.25
N THR A 174 -7.00 -10.99 -15.58
CA THR A 174 -6.35 -12.15 -16.22
C THR A 174 -7.40 -13.04 -16.87
N GLN A 175 -7.44 -13.07 -18.20
CA GLN A 175 -8.51 -13.74 -18.93
C GLN A 175 -8.59 -15.25 -18.64
N GLU A 176 -7.47 -15.92 -18.44
CA GLU A 176 -7.41 -17.34 -18.11
C GLU A 176 -8.07 -17.64 -16.76
N VAL A 177 -7.80 -16.79 -15.76
CA VAL A 177 -8.42 -16.90 -14.42
C VAL A 177 -9.92 -16.64 -14.53
N ARG A 178 -10.30 -15.57 -15.23
CA ARG A 178 -11.71 -15.23 -15.46
C ARG A 178 -12.47 -16.37 -16.15
N ALA A 179 -11.93 -16.90 -17.25
CA ALA A 179 -12.58 -17.96 -18.01
C ALA A 179 -12.76 -19.23 -17.17
N THR A 180 -11.73 -19.63 -16.43
CA THR A 180 -11.78 -20.79 -15.53
C THR A 180 -12.81 -20.58 -14.41
N ALA A 181 -12.80 -19.43 -13.77
CA ALA A 181 -13.75 -19.09 -12.70
C ALA A 181 -15.20 -19.13 -13.21
N LEU A 182 -15.47 -18.57 -14.39
CA LEU A 182 -16.81 -18.60 -14.99
C LEU A 182 -17.25 -20.03 -15.33
N ALA A 183 -16.37 -20.87 -15.85
CA ALA A 183 -16.67 -22.28 -16.13
C ALA A 183 -17.02 -23.04 -14.85
N TRP A 184 -16.33 -22.83 -13.75
CA TRP A 184 -16.67 -23.43 -12.45
C TRP A 184 -18.04 -22.97 -11.94
N ARG A 185 -18.34 -21.67 -12.07
CA ARG A 185 -19.64 -21.12 -11.68
C ARG A 185 -20.77 -21.72 -12.52
N GLU A 186 -20.60 -21.86 -13.82
CA GLU A 186 -21.55 -22.50 -14.71
C GLU A 186 -21.76 -23.98 -14.36
N GLY A 187 -20.72 -24.66 -13.85
CA GLY A 187 -20.77 -25.99 -13.28
C GLY A 187 -21.41 -26.10 -11.89
N GLY A 188 -21.93 -24.99 -11.33
CA GLY A 188 -22.64 -24.97 -10.05
C GLY A 188 -21.76 -24.66 -8.85
N ALA A 189 -20.48 -24.28 -9.01
CA ALA A 189 -19.63 -23.88 -7.92
C ALA A 189 -19.98 -22.46 -7.43
N LEU A 190 -19.85 -22.23 -6.12
CA LEU A 190 -19.86 -20.90 -5.52
C LEU A 190 -18.50 -20.25 -5.71
N LEU A 191 -18.46 -19.01 -6.20
CA LEU A 191 -17.24 -18.24 -6.36
C LEU A 191 -17.12 -17.15 -5.32
N PHE A 192 -15.93 -17.03 -4.75
CA PHE A 192 -15.54 -15.96 -3.84
C PHE A 192 -14.24 -15.33 -4.33
N GLY A 193 -14.19 -14.00 -4.40
CA GLY A 193 -12.94 -13.25 -4.51
C GLY A 193 -12.35 -13.05 -3.12
N LEU A 194 -11.04 -13.22 -2.99
CA LEU A 194 -10.31 -12.96 -1.75
C LEU A 194 -9.19 -11.93 -2.04
N SER A 195 -9.07 -10.95 -1.19
CA SER A 195 -8.00 -9.97 -1.20
C SER A 195 -7.50 -9.78 0.24
N ASP A 196 -6.22 -9.47 0.40
CA ASP A 196 -5.63 -9.06 1.67
C ASP A 196 -5.83 -7.57 1.99
N LYS A 197 -6.49 -6.84 1.08
CA LYS A 197 -6.84 -5.44 1.32
C LYS A 197 -7.92 -5.34 2.39
N PRO A 198 -7.80 -4.36 3.32
CA PRO A 198 -8.79 -4.18 4.38
C PRO A 198 -10.15 -3.74 3.80
N ASP A 199 -11.22 -4.05 4.52
CA ASP A 199 -12.60 -3.70 4.13
C ASP A 199 -12.77 -2.19 3.90
N GLU A 200 -12.08 -1.37 4.69
CA GLU A 200 -12.09 0.09 4.57
C GLU A 200 -11.56 0.56 3.20
N ALA A 201 -10.72 -0.24 2.55
CA ALA A 201 -10.23 0.06 1.20
C ALA A 201 -11.26 -0.26 0.12
N SER A 202 -12.27 -1.09 0.40
CA SER A 202 -13.23 -1.58 -0.59
C SER A 202 -14.55 -0.81 -0.62
N VAL A 203 -14.83 0.02 0.38
CA VAL A 203 -16.08 0.78 0.47
C VAL A 203 -15.77 2.27 0.57
N PRO A 204 -15.83 3.03 -0.54
CA PRO A 204 -15.67 4.48 -0.51
C PRO A 204 -16.91 5.08 0.15
N THR A 205 -16.91 5.18 1.46
CA THR A 205 -17.88 6.02 2.18
C THR A 205 -17.34 7.43 2.23
N GLY A 206 -18.24 8.44 2.14
CA GLY A 206 -17.87 9.85 2.28
C GLY A 206 -17.11 10.14 3.59
N ASP A 207 -17.29 9.30 4.59
CA ASP A 207 -16.64 9.39 5.90
C ASP A 207 -15.15 9.00 5.88
N LEU A 208 -14.73 8.11 4.96
CA LEU A 208 -13.31 7.77 4.77
C LEU A 208 -12.53 8.88 4.04
N ALA A 209 -13.22 9.76 3.32
CA ALA A 209 -12.61 10.95 2.72
C ALA A 209 -12.40 12.10 3.74
N ALA A 210 -12.95 11.96 4.94
CA ALA A 210 -12.89 12.94 6.03
C ALA A 210 -11.96 12.51 7.18
N GLN A 211 -11.43 11.31 7.13
CA GLN A 211 -10.41 10.78 8.04
C GLN A 211 -9.03 10.87 7.41
#